data_fbaa383699f5c66094016f415dc85b4c
#
_entry.id   fbaa383699f5c66094016f415dc85b4c
#
_cell.length_a   1.000
_cell.length_b   1.000
_cell.length_c   1.000
_cell.angle_alpha   90.00
_cell.angle_beta   90.00
_cell.angle_gamma   90.00
#
_symmetry.space_group_name_H-M   'P 1'
#
loop_
_entity.id
_entity.type
_entity.pdbx_description
1 polymer ?
#
loop_
_entity_poly.entity_id
_entity_poly.type
_entity_poly.pdbx_seq_one_letter_code
_entity_poly.pdbx_strand_id
1 'polypeptide(L)' 'MNERIKEVMDETDSWCDKNFPSDWLNRVDEFLPLWNEKFAELIIKECADIADINQHQWDGAGNYVKQHFGVVD' A
#
# COMPACT_ATOMS: atom_id res chain seq x y z
N MET A 1 -14.10 -0.92 3.21
CA MET A 1 -12.63 -0.75 3.16
C MET A 1 -12.29 0.61 2.61
N ASN A 2 -11.24 1.22 3.10
CA ASN A 2 -10.76 2.52 2.65
C ASN A 2 -10.39 2.47 1.16
N GLU A 3 -10.84 3.46 0.38
CA GLU A 3 -10.63 3.47 -1.06
C GLU A 3 -9.15 3.56 -1.45
N ARG A 4 -8.34 4.34 -0.73
CA ARG A 4 -6.93 4.44 -1.07
C ARG A 4 -6.19 3.14 -0.79
N ILE A 5 -6.53 2.47 0.31
CA ILE A 5 -5.94 1.16 0.61
C ILE A 5 -6.34 0.16 -0.46
N LYS A 6 -7.60 0.20 -0.90
CA LYS A 6 -8.08 -0.67 -1.97
C LYS A 6 -7.33 -0.43 -3.28
N GLU A 7 -7.07 0.84 -3.61
CA GLU A 7 -6.29 1.17 -4.80
C GLU A 7 -4.88 0.60 -4.73
N VAL A 8 -4.23 0.64 -3.56
CA VAL A 8 -2.91 0.06 -3.38
C VAL A 8 -2.97 -1.47 -3.50
N MET A 9 -4.04 -2.09 -3.03
CA MET A 9 -4.24 -3.53 -3.23
C MET A 9 -4.35 -3.86 -4.72
N ASP A 10 -5.09 -3.05 -5.49
CA ASP A 10 -5.21 -3.23 -6.93
C ASP A 10 -3.88 -3.03 -7.64
N GLU A 11 -3.08 -2.05 -7.22
CA GLU A 11 -1.72 -1.86 -7.73
C GLU A 11 -0.84 -3.07 -7.45
N THR A 12 -0.99 -3.65 -6.25
CA THR A 12 -0.25 -4.86 -5.86
C THR A 12 -0.64 -6.02 -6.77
N ASP A 13 -1.94 -6.22 -7.00
CA ASP A 13 -2.42 -7.27 -7.90
C ASP A 13 -1.85 -7.09 -9.31
N SER A 14 -1.85 -5.87 -9.83
CA SER A 14 -1.31 -5.58 -11.15
C SER A 14 0.18 -5.88 -11.23
N TRP A 15 0.92 -5.54 -10.18
CA TRP A 15 2.36 -5.84 -10.12
C TRP A 15 2.59 -7.36 -10.12
N CYS A 16 1.79 -8.09 -9.34
CA CYS A 16 1.89 -9.55 -9.27
C CYS A 16 1.57 -10.19 -10.62
N ASP A 17 0.56 -9.69 -11.31
CA ASP A 17 0.20 -10.21 -12.64
C ASP A 17 1.35 -10.07 -13.63
N LYS A 18 2.15 -9.01 -13.51
CA LYS A 18 3.28 -8.75 -14.39
C LYS A 18 4.55 -9.54 -14.01
N ASN A 19 4.72 -9.84 -12.74
CA ASN A 19 5.98 -10.37 -12.20
C ASN A 19 5.90 -11.83 -11.77
N PHE A 20 4.71 -12.38 -11.57
CA PHE A 20 4.51 -13.77 -11.17
C PHE A 20 4.06 -14.61 -12.37
N PRO A 21 4.18 -15.95 -12.29
CA PRO A 21 3.61 -16.81 -13.32
C PRO A 21 2.11 -16.56 -13.51
N SER A 22 1.60 -16.80 -14.72
CA SER A 22 0.20 -16.49 -15.04
C SER A 22 -0.82 -17.25 -14.18
N ASP A 23 -0.40 -18.34 -13.55
CA ASP A 23 -1.27 -19.15 -12.69
C ASP A 23 -1.10 -18.84 -11.20
N TRP A 24 -0.52 -17.68 -10.86
CA TRP A 24 -0.20 -17.37 -9.48
C TRP A 24 -1.44 -17.36 -8.56
N LEU A 25 -2.60 -16.99 -9.10
CA LEU A 25 -3.85 -16.99 -8.32
C LEU A 25 -4.26 -18.40 -7.92
N ASN A 26 -3.90 -19.41 -8.72
CA ASN A 26 -4.15 -20.80 -8.38
C ASN A 26 -3.13 -21.36 -7.39
N ARG A 27 -2.07 -20.60 -7.16
CA ARG A 27 -0.97 -20.96 -6.27
C ARG A 27 -0.79 -19.89 -5.19
N VAL A 28 -1.89 -19.34 -4.72
CA VAL A 28 -1.88 -18.19 -3.82
C VAL A 28 -1.12 -18.48 -2.52
N ASP A 29 -1.17 -19.71 -2.03
CA ASP A 29 -0.44 -20.09 -0.81
C ASP A 29 1.06 -19.89 -0.95
N GLU A 30 1.59 -20.08 -2.17
CA GLU A 30 3.02 -19.87 -2.44
C GLU A 30 3.36 -18.39 -2.60
N PHE A 31 2.46 -17.61 -3.19
CA PHE A 31 2.74 -16.24 -3.56
C PHE A 31 2.20 -15.20 -2.57
N LEU A 32 1.33 -15.60 -1.63
CA LEU A 32 0.75 -14.67 -0.66
C LEU A 32 1.81 -13.93 0.18
N PRO A 33 2.87 -14.57 0.67
CA PRO A 33 3.91 -13.82 1.40
C PRO A 33 4.56 -12.75 0.54
N LEU A 34 4.79 -13.02 -0.75
CA LEU A 34 5.36 -12.04 -1.68
C LEU A 34 4.40 -10.91 -1.99
N TRP A 35 3.10 -11.25 -2.12
CA TRP A 35 2.05 -10.25 -2.29
C TRP A 35 2.01 -9.31 -1.08
N ASN A 36 2.03 -9.87 0.12
CA ASN A 36 2.00 -9.10 1.36
C ASN A 36 3.21 -8.17 1.45
N GLU A 37 4.37 -8.66 1.10
CA GLU A 37 5.60 -7.85 1.11
C GLU A 37 5.49 -6.68 0.14
N LYS A 38 5.01 -6.92 -1.07
CA LYS A 38 4.86 -5.85 -2.06
C LYS A 38 3.80 -4.84 -1.64
N PHE A 39 2.69 -5.30 -1.09
CA PHE A 39 1.64 -4.42 -0.57
C PHE A 39 2.18 -3.52 0.53
N ALA A 40 2.90 -4.10 1.51
CA ALA A 40 3.50 -3.34 2.60
C ALA A 40 4.50 -2.32 2.07
N GLU A 41 5.32 -2.70 1.11
CA GLU A 41 6.31 -1.82 0.49
C GLU A 41 5.65 -0.61 -0.17
N LEU A 42 4.57 -0.81 -0.91
CA LEU A 42 3.82 0.28 -1.54
C LEU A 42 3.18 1.20 -0.51
N ILE A 43 2.61 0.65 0.57
CA ILE A 43 2.03 1.44 1.64
C ILE A 43 3.11 2.29 2.33
N ILE A 44 4.25 1.70 2.64
CA ILE A 44 5.35 2.41 3.31
C ILE A 44 5.86 3.56 2.44
N LYS A 45 6.03 3.33 1.14
CA LYS A 45 6.47 4.37 0.22
C LYS A 45 5.48 5.53 0.17
N GLU A 46 4.21 5.25 0.11
CA GLU A 46 3.19 6.29 0.09
C GLU A 46 3.15 7.05 1.41
N CYS A 47 3.28 6.36 2.53
CA CYS A 47 3.36 7.00 3.84
C CYS A 47 4.56 7.95 3.93
N ALA A 48 5.71 7.51 3.43
CA ALA A 48 6.92 8.34 3.43
C ALA A 48 6.73 9.59 2.56
N ASP A 49 6.11 9.45 1.39
CA ASP A 49 5.85 10.59 0.51
C ASP A 49 4.93 11.60 1.18
N ILE A 50 3.85 11.14 1.83
CA ILE A 50 2.91 12.02 2.52
C ILE A 50 3.61 12.72 3.69
N ALA A 51 4.43 12.01 4.44
CA ALA A 51 5.17 12.59 5.56
C ALA A 51 6.14 13.67 5.08
N ASP A 52 6.84 13.41 3.97
CA ASP A 52 7.79 14.38 3.40
C ASP A 52 7.10 15.66 2.93
N ILE A 53 5.94 15.51 2.28
CA ILE A 53 5.16 16.65 1.80
C ILE A 53 4.70 17.52 2.97
N ASN A 54 4.38 16.91 4.11
CA ASN A 54 3.74 17.59 5.24
C ASN A 54 4.70 17.82 6.43
N GLN A 55 6.00 17.69 6.22
CA GLN A 55 6.97 17.76 7.32
C GLN A 55 7.02 19.10 8.05
N HIS A 56 6.59 20.17 7.40
CA HIS A 56 6.60 21.53 7.96
C HIS A 56 5.20 22.03 8.39
N GLN A 57 4.21 21.15 8.41
CA GLN A 57 2.86 21.54 8.81
C GLN A 57 2.72 21.57 10.33
N TRP A 58 1.70 22.30 10.81
CA TRP A 58 1.39 22.42 12.24
C TRP A 58 1.08 21.07 12.88
N ASP A 59 0.27 20.26 12.19
CA ASP A 59 -0.04 18.91 12.65
C ASP A 59 1.13 17.99 12.35
N GLY A 60 1.30 16.95 13.13
CA GLY A 60 2.34 15.97 12.87
C GLY A 60 2.15 15.27 11.53
N ALA A 61 3.26 14.86 10.90
CA ALA A 61 3.22 14.16 9.63
C ALA A 61 2.32 12.91 9.69
N GLY A 62 2.28 12.23 10.84
CA GLY A 62 1.43 11.05 11.02
C GLY A 62 -0.05 11.33 10.85
N ASN A 63 -0.51 12.53 11.24
CA ASN A 63 -1.92 12.90 11.05
C ASN A 63 -2.27 13.02 9.58
N TYR A 64 -1.37 13.57 8.78
CA TYR A 64 -1.59 13.68 7.33
C TYR A 64 -1.58 12.32 6.65
N VAL A 65 -0.71 11.41 7.10
CA VAL A 65 -0.69 10.03 6.60
C VAL A 65 -2.03 9.34 6.90
N LYS A 66 -2.53 9.48 8.13
CA LYS A 66 -3.82 8.90 8.51
C LYS A 66 -4.96 9.46 7.68
N GLN A 67 -4.97 10.77 7.48
CA GLN A 67 -6.00 11.44 6.66
C GLN A 67 -5.96 10.95 5.23
N HIS A 68 -4.75 10.78 4.67
CA HIS A 68 -4.59 10.31 3.29
C HIS A 68 -5.24 8.94 3.08
N PHE A 69 -5.10 8.05 4.06
CA PHE A 69 -5.68 6.71 3.98
C PHE A 69 -7.08 6.63 4.62
N GLY A 70 -7.60 7.74 5.16
CA GLY A 70 -8.91 7.75 5.79
C GLY A 70 -8.97 6.98 7.11
N VAL A 71 -7.82 6.81 7.76
CA VAL A 71 -7.74 6.12 9.05
C VAL A 71 -7.98 7.13 10.16
N VAL A 72 -8.90 6.81 11.07
CA VAL A 72 -9.17 7.63 12.26
C VAL A 72 -8.90 6.79 13.51
N ASP A 73 -8.38 7.46 14.52
CA ASP A 73 -8.12 6.81 15.82
C ASP A 73 -9.39 6.67 16.64
#